data_3d07aaf0eacc3188db4f6685633be1ab
#
_entry.id   3d07aaf0eacc3188db4f6685633be1ab
#
_cell.length_a   1.000
_cell.length_b   1.000
_cell.length_c   1.000
_cell.angle_alpha   90.00
_cell.angle_beta   90.00
_cell.angle_gamma   90.00
#
_symmetry.space_group_name_H-M   'P 1'
#
loop_
_entity.id
_entity.type
_entity.pdbx_description
1 polymer ?
#
loop_
_entity_poly.entity_id
_entity_poly.type
_entity_poly.pdbx_seq_one_letter_code
_entity_poly.pdbx_strand_id
1 'polypeptide(L)'
;MPDSIVLLEERKEVTTFLLDEGTITATTVTTPTGETPGYEYAGNKIKTDDVVTLSANSDIGKPTVKKYAAAEGEIILGIAVNDPVTMTGGKRKTAILVLGHLFRLKLASGLSNIGVNDRIALTSTGAIKSDDGEYIAMHPVTSSDDYKYIEVFRPYDIGATGETGQT
;
A
#
# COMPACT_ATOMS: atom_id res chain seq x y z
N MET A 1 -6.07 19.05 29.05
CA MET A 1 -5.17 19.28 27.91
C MET A 1 -5.69 18.61 26.67
N PRO A 2 -6.22 19.37 25.76
CA PRO A 2 -6.71 18.78 24.52
C PRO A 2 -5.62 18.01 23.76
N ASP A 3 -4.39 18.53 23.78
CA ASP A 3 -3.33 17.91 23.03
C ASP A 3 -2.99 16.52 23.55
N SER A 4 -2.98 16.35 24.85
CA SER A 4 -2.70 15.05 25.45
C SER A 4 -3.79 14.05 25.11
N ILE A 5 -5.04 14.49 25.09
CA ILE A 5 -6.15 13.62 24.75
C ILE A 5 -6.06 13.19 23.29
N VAL A 6 -5.73 14.14 22.42
CA VAL A 6 -5.58 13.84 20.99
C VAL A 6 -4.47 12.81 20.77
N LEU A 7 -3.33 12.98 21.44
CA LEU A 7 -2.22 12.04 21.30
C LEU A 7 -2.59 10.63 21.80
N LEU A 8 -3.39 10.55 22.87
CA LEU A 8 -3.80 9.24 23.37
C LEU A 8 -4.76 8.53 22.44
N GLU A 9 -5.52 9.29 21.65
CA GLU A 9 -6.44 8.71 20.69
C GLU A 9 -5.80 8.46 19.33
N GLU A 10 -4.63 9.01 19.11
CA GLU A 10 -3.93 8.76 17.85
C GLU A 10 -3.53 7.28 17.77
N ARG A 11 -3.96 6.65 16.72
CA ARG A 11 -3.71 5.23 16.51
C ARG A 11 -2.81 5.03 15.32
N LYS A 12 -1.85 4.14 15.51
CA LYS A 12 -0.99 3.73 14.42
C LYS A 12 -1.53 2.44 13.85
N GLU A 13 -1.79 2.46 12.56
CA GLU A 13 -2.34 1.30 11.90
C GLU A 13 -1.23 0.44 11.36
N VAL A 14 -1.22 -0.85 11.76
CA VAL A 14 -0.27 -1.83 11.26
C VAL A 14 -1.06 -2.85 10.46
N THR A 15 -0.72 -3.01 9.21
CA THR A 15 -1.44 -3.88 8.28
C THR A 15 -0.44 -4.71 7.48
N THR A 16 -0.77 -5.97 7.24
CA THR A 16 0.07 -6.85 6.43
C THR A 16 -0.19 -6.64 4.95
N PHE A 17 0.88 -6.45 4.19
CA PHE A 17 0.80 -6.30 2.74
C PHE A 17 1.66 -7.33 2.03
N LEU A 18 1.22 -7.70 0.83
CA LEU A 18 2.04 -8.43 -0.12
C LEU A 18 3.13 -7.51 -0.65
N LEU A 19 4.27 -8.09 -0.99
CA LEU A 19 5.42 -7.33 -1.44
C LEU A 19 5.67 -7.56 -2.93
N ASP A 20 5.98 -6.48 -3.62
CA ASP A 20 6.47 -6.50 -4.99
C ASP A 20 7.99 -6.33 -4.93
N GLU A 21 8.69 -7.42 -5.08
CA GLU A 21 10.16 -7.44 -5.07
C GLU A 21 10.70 -7.84 -6.43
N GLY A 22 9.90 -7.61 -7.47
CA GLY A 22 10.25 -7.96 -8.84
C GLY A 22 9.91 -9.40 -9.18
N THR A 23 10.40 -9.84 -10.31
CA THR A 23 10.19 -11.21 -10.77
C THR A 23 10.86 -12.19 -9.81
N ILE A 24 10.14 -13.24 -9.45
CA ILE A 24 10.61 -14.27 -8.52
C ILE A 24 11.05 -15.48 -9.33
N THR A 25 12.28 -15.93 -9.09
CA THR A 25 12.83 -17.12 -9.76
C THR A 25 13.11 -18.18 -8.70
N ALA A 26 12.55 -19.36 -8.88
CA ALA A 26 12.79 -20.48 -7.99
C ALA A 26 14.22 -20.98 -8.16
N THR A 27 14.89 -21.26 -7.04
CA THR A 27 16.25 -21.76 -7.00
C THR A 27 16.33 -22.97 -6.08
N THR A 28 17.50 -23.62 -6.07
CA THR A 28 17.78 -24.70 -5.13
C THR A 28 18.96 -24.26 -4.26
N VAL A 29 18.76 -24.33 -2.94
CA VAL A 29 19.82 -24.01 -1.97
C VAL A 29 20.37 -25.31 -1.44
N THR A 30 21.69 -25.53 -1.63
CA THR A 30 22.37 -26.71 -1.12
C THR A 30 22.78 -26.47 0.32
N THR A 31 22.38 -27.36 1.22
CA THR A 31 22.72 -27.32 2.63
C THR A 31 23.45 -28.59 3.02
N PRO A 32 24.12 -28.65 4.18
CA PRO A 32 24.77 -29.89 4.63
C PRO A 32 23.82 -31.07 4.78
N THR A 33 22.53 -30.82 4.93
CA THR A 33 21.51 -31.89 5.08
C THR A 33 20.77 -32.19 3.79
N GLY A 34 21.10 -31.51 2.68
CA GLY A 34 20.45 -31.74 1.40
C GLY A 34 20.15 -30.43 0.67
N GLU A 35 19.15 -30.49 -0.21
CA GLU A 35 18.74 -29.34 -1.01
C GLU A 35 17.38 -28.84 -0.54
N THR A 36 17.21 -27.53 -0.50
CA THR A 36 15.95 -26.89 -0.15
C THR A 36 15.56 -25.88 -1.22
N PRO A 37 14.24 -25.63 -1.40
CA PRO A 37 13.82 -24.59 -2.31
C PRO A 37 14.27 -23.22 -1.83
N GLY A 38 14.63 -22.37 -2.78
CA GLY A 38 14.95 -20.97 -2.52
C GLY A 38 14.36 -20.11 -3.60
N TYR A 39 14.52 -18.80 -3.46
CA TYR A 39 13.98 -17.84 -4.41
C TYR A 39 14.93 -16.67 -4.60
N GLU A 40 14.99 -16.19 -5.83
CA GLU A 40 15.70 -14.96 -6.16
C GLU A 40 14.69 -13.91 -6.61
N TYR A 41 14.96 -12.66 -6.27
CA TYR A 41 14.07 -11.54 -6.52
C TYR A 41 14.79 -10.53 -7.40
N ALA A 42 14.18 -10.19 -8.55
CA ALA A 42 14.79 -9.28 -9.50
C ALA A 42 14.78 -7.83 -9.03
N GLY A 43 13.84 -7.48 -8.17
CA GLY A 43 13.71 -6.12 -7.65
C GLY A 43 14.36 -5.95 -6.28
N ASN A 44 14.05 -4.85 -5.65
CA ASN A 44 14.59 -4.54 -4.32
C ASN A 44 13.84 -5.31 -3.25
N LYS A 45 14.56 -6.05 -2.45
CA LYS A 45 13.99 -6.78 -1.32
C LYS A 45 13.71 -5.81 -0.17
N ILE A 46 12.62 -6.07 0.52
CA ILE A 46 12.18 -5.27 1.66
C ILE A 46 12.61 -5.96 2.95
N LYS A 47 13.04 -5.18 3.91
CA LYS A 47 13.42 -5.64 5.25
C LYS A 47 12.87 -4.67 6.29
N THR A 48 13.00 -5.03 7.55
CA THR A 48 12.60 -4.18 8.68
C THR A 48 13.17 -2.77 8.51
N ASP A 49 12.35 -1.78 8.81
CA ASP A 49 12.65 -0.34 8.75
C ASP A 49 12.67 0.25 7.34
N ASP A 50 12.49 -0.54 6.31
CA ASP A 50 12.39 0.01 4.95
C ASP A 50 11.10 0.79 4.78
N VAL A 51 11.20 1.93 4.08
CA VAL A 51 10.06 2.73 3.68
C VAL A 51 9.47 2.13 2.41
N VAL A 52 8.14 2.03 2.37
CA VAL A 52 7.45 1.39 1.25
C VAL A 52 6.42 2.31 0.62
N THR A 53 6.14 2.07 -0.65
CA THR A 53 5.12 2.75 -1.44
C THR A 53 4.23 1.70 -2.11
N LEU A 54 3.09 2.12 -2.64
CA LEU A 54 2.20 1.23 -3.38
C LEU A 54 2.83 0.82 -4.71
N SER A 55 2.65 -0.44 -5.08
CA SER A 55 3.13 -0.94 -6.36
C SER A 55 2.03 -0.89 -7.41
N ALA A 56 2.39 -0.46 -8.62
CA ALA A 56 1.49 -0.49 -9.76
C ALA A 56 1.13 -1.93 -10.17
N ASN A 57 1.87 -2.91 -9.68
CA ASN A 57 1.60 -4.32 -9.95
C ASN A 57 0.63 -4.95 -8.94
N SER A 58 -0.10 -4.12 -8.20
CA SER A 58 -1.14 -4.62 -7.29
C SER A 58 -2.30 -5.22 -8.09
N ASP A 59 -2.81 -6.36 -7.62
CA ASP A 59 -4.00 -6.96 -8.20
C ASP A 59 -5.26 -6.30 -7.62
N ILE A 60 -6.38 -6.47 -8.32
CA ILE A 60 -7.67 -5.95 -7.88
C ILE A 60 -8.00 -6.50 -6.50
N GLY A 61 -8.27 -5.60 -5.56
CA GLY A 61 -8.59 -5.97 -4.19
C GLY A 61 -7.41 -6.47 -3.37
N LYS A 62 -6.19 -6.44 -3.93
CA LYS A 62 -4.98 -6.96 -3.25
C LYS A 62 -3.85 -5.94 -3.36
N PRO A 63 -3.87 -4.88 -2.54
CA PRO A 63 -2.78 -3.91 -2.54
C PRO A 63 -1.44 -4.57 -2.28
N THR A 64 -0.44 -4.18 -3.04
CA THR A 64 0.92 -4.69 -2.94
C THR A 64 1.86 -3.51 -2.81
N VAL A 65 2.91 -3.65 -2.01
CA VAL A 65 3.86 -2.58 -1.76
C VAL A 65 5.24 -2.94 -2.30
N LYS A 66 6.01 -1.93 -2.62
CA LYS A 66 7.41 -2.07 -3.03
C LYS A 66 8.26 -1.10 -2.23
N LYS A 67 9.57 -1.28 -2.28
CA LYS A 67 10.48 -0.38 -1.61
C LYS A 67 10.38 1.02 -2.21
N TYR A 68 10.29 2.03 -1.33
CA TYR A 68 10.22 3.42 -1.77
C TYR A 68 11.58 3.84 -2.33
N ALA A 69 11.58 4.44 -3.51
CA ALA A 69 12.79 4.88 -4.20
C ALA A 69 12.80 6.38 -4.44
N ALA A 70 11.82 7.09 -3.91
CA ALA A 70 11.63 8.53 -4.11
C ALA A 70 11.48 8.91 -5.59
N ALA A 71 10.94 7.98 -6.40
CA ALA A 71 10.68 8.25 -7.80
C ALA A 71 9.47 9.18 -7.94
N GLU A 72 9.36 9.81 -9.10
CA GLU A 72 8.25 10.70 -9.37
C GLU A 72 6.93 9.95 -9.25
N GLY A 73 5.97 10.55 -8.54
CA GLY A 73 4.65 9.97 -8.34
C GLY A 73 4.57 8.96 -7.20
N GLU A 74 5.69 8.57 -6.60
CA GLU A 74 5.64 7.68 -5.45
C GLU A 74 5.20 8.41 -4.20
N ILE A 75 4.35 7.75 -3.42
CA ILE A 75 3.82 8.30 -2.18
C ILE A 75 4.21 7.31 -1.07
N ILE A 76 4.78 7.82 0.01
CA ILE A 76 5.15 6.96 1.14
C ILE A 76 3.87 6.41 1.76
N LEU A 77 3.74 5.08 1.77
CA LEU A 77 2.64 4.40 2.45
C LEU A 77 2.98 4.14 3.91
N GLY A 78 4.18 3.68 4.18
CA GLY A 78 4.56 3.33 5.53
C GLY A 78 5.95 2.75 5.65
N ILE A 79 6.17 2.04 6.76
CA ILE A 79 7.46 1.49 7.14
C ILE A 79 7.29 0.04 7.54
N ALA A 80 8.14 -0.84 7.03
CA ALA A 80 8.12 -2.26 7.41
C ALA A 80 8.56 -2.41 8.87
N VAL A 81 7.76 -3.12 9.66
CA VAL A 81 8.02 -3.25 11.11
C VAL A 81 8.64 -4.60 11.48
N ASN A 82 8.63 -5.56 10.57
CA ASN A 82 9.33 -6.83 10.75
C ASN A 82 9.90 -7.31 9.43
N ASP A 83 10.77 -8.31 9.52
CA ASP A 83 11.28 -8.95 8.33
C ASP A 83 10.16 -9.74 7.63
N PRO A 84 10.15 -9.74 6.31
CA PRO A 84 9.12 -10.44 5.55
C PRO A 84 9.12 -11.94 5.75
N VAL A 85 7.94 -12.53 5.62
CA VAL A 85 7.72 -13.96 5.64
C VAL A 85 7.49 -14.43 4.21
N THR A 86 8.17 -15.50 3.81
CA THR A 86 8.03 -16.07 2.47
C THR A 86 6.86 -17.05 2.44
N MET A 87 5.98 -16.87 1.47
CA MET A 87 4.87 -17.77 1.23
C MET A 87 5.22 -18.78 0.16
N THR A 88 4.35 -19.79 0.00
CA THR A 88 4.51 -20.75 -1.08
C THR A 88 4.58 -20.02 -2.43
N GLY A 89 5.57 -20.37 -3.24
CA GLY A 89 5.80 -19.70 -4.52
C GLY A 89 6.77 -18.55 -4.46
N GLY A 90 7.25 -18.19 -3.27
CA GLY A 90 8.28 -17.16 -3.11
C GLY A 90 7.78 -15.76 -2.85
N LYS A 91 6.50 -15.48 -3.06
CA LYS A 91 5.93 -14.18 -2.74
C LYS A 91 6.06 -13.93 -1.24
N ARG A 92 6.42 -12.72 -0.85
CA ARG A 92 6.63 -12.40 0.55
C ARG A 92 5.59 -11.38 1.03
N LYS A 93 5.40 -11.33 2.32
CA LYS A 93 4.51 -10.36 2.97
C LYS A 93 5.15 -9.87 4.26
N THR A 94 4.78 -8.67 4.66
CA THR A 94 5.25 -8.13 5.95
C THR A 94 4.23 -7.16 6.51
N ALA A 95 4.35 -6.89 7.80
CA ALA A 95 3.53 -5.88 8.45
C ALA A 95 4.12 -4.49 8.17
N ILE A 96 3.26 -3.57 7.82
CA ILE A 96 3.61 -2.18 7.51
C ILE A 96 2.93 -1.27 8.52
N LEU A 97 3.72 -0.41 9.17
CA LEU A 97 3.17 0.69 9.93
C LEU A 97 2.73 1.76 8.93
N VAL A 98 1.44 1.90 8.76
CA VAL A 98 0.87 2.81 7.76
C VAL A 98 0.94 4.24 8.26
N LEU A 99 1.45 5.14 7.44
CA LEU A 99 1.57 6.56 7.78
C LEU A 99 0.38 7.33 7.24
N GLY A 100 -0.81 6.91 7.63
CA GLY A 100 -2.07 7.49 7.21
C GLY A 100 -3.23 6.61 7.63
N HIS A 101 -4.35 6.78 6.95
CA HIS A 101 -5.58 6.04 7.24
C HIS A 101 -5.94 5.16 6.06
N LEU A 102 -6.42 3.95 6.34
CA LEU A 102 -6.90 3.02 5.33
C LEU A 102 -8.41 2.97 5.38
N PHE A 103 -9.03 2.98 4.21
CA PHE A 103 -10.48 2.88 4.09
C PHE A 103 -10.85 1.91 2.99
N ARG A 104 -12.02 1.33 3.12
CA ARG A 104 -12.65 0.57 2.06
C ARG A 104 -13.91 1.32 1.66
N LEU A 105 -13.95 1.82 0.44
CA LEU A 105 -15.04 2.66 -0.03
C LEU A 105 -15.86 1.93 -1.07
N LYS A 106 -17.18 2.14 -1.04
CA LYS A 106 -18.06 1.62 -2.07
C LYS A 106 -17.88 2.44 -3.33
N LEU A 107 -17.72 1.76 -4.46
CA LEU A 107 -17.58 2.43 -5.75
C LEU A 107 -18.93 2.90 -6.26
N ALA A 108 -18.95 4.07 -6.89
CA ALA A 108 -20.12 4.52 -7.64
C ALA A 108 -20.29 3.64 -8.89
N SER A 109 -21.49 3.54 -9.41
CA SER A 109 -21.74 2.77 -10.62
C SER A 109 -21.25 3.52 -11.87
N GLY A 110 -20.94 2.78 -12.91
CA GLY A 110 -20.58 3.38 -14.21
C GLY A 110 -19.20 4.02 -14.24
N LEU A 111 -18.27 3.49 -13.47
CA LEU A 111 -16.93 4.08 -13.37
C LEU A 111 -16.06 3.78 -14.59
N SER A 112 -15.15 4.69 -14.86
CA SER A 112 -14.01 4.44 -15.72
C SER A 112 -12.92 3.69 -14.93
N ASN A 113 -11.88 3.24 -15.63
CA ASN A 113 -10.80 2.52 -15.01
C ASN A 113 -10.05 3.39 -13.98
N ILE A 114 -9.67 2.75 -12.88
CA ILE A 114 -8.88 3.35 -11.81
C ILE A 114 -7.57 2.59 -11.72
N GLY A 115 -6.45 3.31 -11.66
CA GLY A 115 -5.13 2.72 -11.45
C GLY A 115 -4.62 2.97 -10.05
N VAL A 116 -3.57 2.26 -9.66
CA VAL A 116 -2.89 2.51 -8.39
C VAL A 116 -2.38 3.95 -8.37
N ASN A 117 -2.51 4.59 -7.22
CA ASN A 117 -2.14 5.99 -6.98
C ASN A 117 -3.09 7.02 -7.61
N ASP A 118 -4.13 6.60 -8.30
CA ASP A 118 -5.15 7.54 -8.75
C ASP A 118 -5.85 8.18 -7.55
N ARG A 119 -6.22 9.43 -7.69
CA ARG A 119 -6.94 10.13 -6.64
C ARG A 119 -8.42 9.80 -6.70
N ILE A 120 -9.00 9.60 -5.54
CA ILE A 120 -10.39 9.16 -5.36
C ILE A 120 -11.13 10.17 -4.52
N ALA A 121 -12.28 10.59 -4.97
CA ALA A 121 -13.20 11.43 -4.21
C ALA A 121 -14.42 10.63 -3.80
N LEU A 122 -14.98 10.96 -2.65
CA LEU A 122 -16.20 10.33 -2.15
C LEU A 122 -17.37 11.23 -2.51
N THR A 123 -18.36 10.68 -3.19
CA THR A 123 -19.57 11.39 -3.58
C THR A 123 -20.78 10.77 -2.90
N SER A 124 -21.94 11.37 -3.06
CA SER A 124 -23.18 10.85 -2.48
C SER A 124 -23.56 9.47 -3.03
N THR A 125 -23.01 9.08 -4.19
CA THR A 125 -23.31 7.79 -4.80
C THR A 125 -22.19 6.77 -4.65
N GLY A 126 -21.05 7.20 -4.13
CA GLY A 126 -19.89 6.32 -3.91
C GLY A 126 -18.59 6.99 -4.33
N ALA A 127 -17.53 6.19 -4.35
CA ALA A 127 -16.20 6.67 -4.67
C ALA A 127 -16.01 6.75 -6.19
N ILE A 128 -15.35 7.80 -6.65
CA ILE A 128 -15.04 8.02 -8.06
C ILE A 128 -13.59 8.48 -8.21
N LYS A 129 -13.03 8.29 -9.40
CA LYS A 129 -11.74 8.87 -9.73
C LYS A 129 -11.91 10.37 -9.91
N SER A 130 -11.06 11.16 -9.28
CA SER A 130 -11.12 12.62 -9.35
C SER A 130 -9.76 13.21 -9.00
N ASP A 131 -9.28 14.15 -9.82
CA ASP A 131 -7.99 14.79 -9.56
C ASP A 131 -7.95 15.57 -8.25
N ASP A 132 -9.11 15.94 -7.72
CA ASP A 132 -9.22 16.65 -6.45
C ASP A 132 -9.51 15.72 -5.27
N GLY A 133 -9.44 14.42 -5.47
CA GLY A 133 -9.76 13.45 -4.44
C GLY A 133 -8.75 13.47 -3.28
N GLU A 134 -9.24 13.21 -2.08
CA GLU A 134 -8.40 13.14 -0.87
C GLU A 134 -7.79 11.77 -0.65
N TYR A 135 -8.32 10.75 -1.31
CA TYR A 135 -7.91 9.38 -1.12
C TYR A 135 -7.07 8.90 -2.28
N ILE A 136 -6.25 7.90 -2.04
CA ILE A 136 -5.33 7.35 -3.05
C ILE A 136 -5.68 5.89 -3.24
N ALA A 137 -5.92 5.49 -4.50
CA ALA A 137 -6.26 4.11 -4.81
C ALA A 137 -5.07 3.19 -4.57
N MET A 138 -5.30 2.10 -3.86
CA MET A 138 -4.26 1.15 -3.48
C MET A 138 -4.19 -0.05 -4.42
N HIS A 139 -5.18 -0.24 -5.27
CA HIS A 139 -5.20 -1.31 -6.27
C HIS A 139 -6.00 -0.83 -7.48
N PRO A 140 -5.83 -1.46 -8.65
CA PRO A 140 -6.60 -1.06 -9.81
C PRO A 140 -8.04 -1.57 -9.71
N VAL A 141 -8.93 -0.92 -10.46
CA VAL A 141 -10.29 -1.38 -10.72
C VAL A 141 -10.55 -1.08 -12.19
N THR A 142 -11.07 -2.05 -12.93
CA THR A 142 -11.42 -1.82 -14.33
C THR A 142 -12.94 -1.71 -14.46
N SER A 143 -13.40 -1.02 -15.49
CA SER A 143 -14.83 -0.80 -15.71
C SER A 143 -15.59 -2.10 -16.00
N SER A 144 -14.86 -3.14 -16.39
CA SER A 144 -15.47 -4.44 -16.69
C SER A 144 -15.49 -5.35 -15.45
N ASP A 145 -14.88 -4.95 -14.35
CA ASP A 145 -14.87 -5.77 -13.15
C ASP A 145 -16.18 -5.66 -12.40
N ASP A 146 -16.53 -6.75 -11.73
CA ASP A 146 -17.71 -6.78 -10.86
C ASP A 146 -17.33 -6.39 -9.42
N TYR A 147 -16.21 -5.74 -9.24
CA TYR A 147 -15.73 -5.34 -7.93
C TYR A 147 -16.47 -4.08 -7.48
N LYS A 148 -17.01 -4.10 -6.27
CA LYS A 148 -17.88 -3.02 -5.79
C LYS A 148 -17.23 -2.09 -4.78
N TYR A 149 -16.00 -2.39 -4.39
CA TYR A 149 -15.28 -1.63 -3.36
C TYR A 149 -13.87 -1.32 -3.82
N ILE A 150 -13.30 -0.28 -3.24
CA ILE A 150 -11.90 0.06 -3.47
C ILE A 150 -11.22 0.32 -2.13
N GLU A 151 -10.02 -0.24 -1.96
CA GLU A 151 -9.18 0.07 -0.82
C GLU A 151 -8.44 1.35 -1.13
N VAL A 152 -8.47 2.30 -0.22
CA VAL A 152 -7.84 3.61 -0.41
C VAL A 152 -7.03 3.99 0.81
N PHE A 153 -6.06 4.85 0.57
CA PHE A 153 -5.15 5.36 1.57
C PHE A 153 -5.25 6.88 1.60
N ARG A 154 -5.29 7.44 2.81
CA ARG A 154 -5.21 8.89 2.99
C ARG A 154 -4.01 9.19 3.88
N PRO A 155 -2.93 9.77 3.34
CA PRO A 155 -1.74 10.10 4.14
C PRO A 155 -2.09 11.04 5.29
N TYR A 156 -1.32 10.98 6.36
CA TYR A 156 -1.43 11.98 7.41
C TYR A 156 -1.12 13.35 6.82
N ASP A 157 -1.86 14.34 7.27
CA ASP A 157 -1.72 15.70 6.75
C ASP A 157 -0.58 16.42 7.47
N ILE A 158 0.65 15.96 7.18
CA ILE A 158 1.83 16.48 7.86
C ILE A 158 2.27 17.80 7.25
N GLY A 159 2.24 17.87 5.93
CA GLY A 159 2.79 19.02 5.23
C GLY A 159 1.90 20.23 5.23
N ALA A 160 0.60 20.04 5.36
CA ALA A 160 -0.35 21.13 5.32
C ALA A 160 -0.44 21.87 6.64
N THR A 161 0.12 21.30 7.62
CA THR A 161 0.07 21.96 8.87
C THR A 161 0.88 23.19 8.92
N GLY A 162 0.73 23.28 8.95
CA GLY A 162 1.16 24.01 8.90
C GLY A 162 1.23 24.87 8.23
N GLU A 163 1.48 24.69 7.87
CA GLU A 163 1.23 25.34 7.33
C GLU A 163 0.30 25.81 7.37
N THR A 164 0.18 25.66 7.75
CA THR A 164 -0.61 25.90 7.97
C THR A 164 -1.17 26.06 8.37
N GLY A 165 -1.22 25.87 8.67
CA GLY A 165 -1.81 26.10 9.00
C GLY A 165 -1.87 26.63 9.33
N GLN A 166 -1.72 26.83 9.20
CA GLN A 166 -1.91 27.29 9.31
C GLN A 166 -2.25 27.86 9.24
N THR A 167 -2.09 28.15 9.05
CA THR A 167 -2.55 28.68 9.10
C THR A 167 -3.14 29.04 9.14
#